data_212ea4cb9c98ae353dd61d0d73d8ca62
#
_entry.id   212ea4cb9c98ae353dd61d0d73d8ca62
#
_cell.length_a   1.000
_cell.length_b   1.000
_cell.length_c   1.000
_cell.angle_alpha   90.00
_cell.angle_beta   90.00
_cell.angle_gamma   90.00
#
_symmetry.space_group_name_H-M   'P 1'
#
loop_
_entity.id
_entity.type
_entity.pdbx_description
1 polymer ?
#
loop_
_entity_poly.entity_id
_entity_poly.type
_entity_poly.pdbx_seq_one_letter_code
_entity_poly.pdbx_strand_id
1 'polypeptide(L)'
;MAEKQGVIYILTNPSFPEYVKIGYADDIDRRLAELNRTECTPFAFRVYATYAVQTRLTDLKIHEMIDHINPALRSIDNVNGKKRVREFYAMSAEDAYLMFEAMAEIHGTTDLLVKIKPDKKQEEEEETANEVKEIAREKLTPFSFDLVQIAAGEEVEFWYTAQRNSGIMCKVVDSKHIEYEGEVYSLSSFATMMVKSKHGVAGPRYFKYKGEWLNDIRDHLGV
;
A
#
# COMPACT_ATOMS: atom_id res chain seq x y z
N MET A 1 7.62 -25.61 30.96
CA MET A 1 7.95 -24.22 30.65
C MET A 1 6.81 -23.71 29.81
N ALA A 2 6.11 -22.64 30.22
CA ALA A 2 5.08 -22.04 29.36
C ALA A 2 5.77 -21.55 28.09
N GLU A 3 5.35 -22.04 26.91
CA GLU A 3 5.79 -21.49 25.63
C GLU A 3 5.45 -20.00 25.62
N LYS A 4 6.45 -19.19 25.37
CA LYS A 4 6.31 -17.74 25.32
C LYS A 4 5.46 -17.42 24.09
N GLN A 5 4.22 -17.03 24.34
CA GLN A 5 3.25 -16.68 23.32
C GLN A 5 3.70 -15.38 22.65
N GLY A 6 4.12 -15.43 21.40
CA GLY A 6 4.49 -14.25 20.63
C GLY A 6 3.31 -13.71 19.83
N VAL A 7 3.52 -12.61 19.11
CA VAL A 7 2.50 -12.00 18.27
C VAL A 7 3.00 -11.81 16.85
N ILE A 8 2.12 -12.01 15.88
CA ILE A 8 2.28 -11.46 14.55
C ILE A 8 1.71 -10.05 14.59
N TYR A 9 2.39 -9.11 13.98
CA TYR A 9 2.00 -7.70 14.02
C TYR A 9 1.86 -7.09 12.64
N ILE A 10 1.00 -6.08 12.55
CA ILE A 10 0.93 -5.15 11.44
C ILE A 10 1.44 -3.80 11.96
N LEU A 11 2.51 -3.28 11.37
CA LEU A 11 3.00 -1.93 11.65
C LEU A 11 2.72 -1.01 10.47
N THR A 12 2.39 0.24 10.81
CA THR A 12 2.27 1.37 9.87
C THR A 12 3.34 2.41 10.15
N ASN A 13 3.63 3.25 9.17
CA ASN A 13 4.48 4.42 9.33
C ASN A 13 3.95 5.57 8.48
N PRO A 14 3.71 6.77 9.04
CA PRO A 14 3.22 7.93 8.28
C PRO A 14 4.13 8.38 7.14
N SER A 15 5.42 8.03 7.16
CA SER A 15 6.36 8.35 6.08
C SER A 15 6.02 7.63 4.77
N PHE A 16 5.41 6.45 4.85
CA PHE A 16 5.02 5.61 3.70
C PHE A 16 3.70 4.85 3.98
N PRO A 17 2.56 5.58 4.02
CA PRO A 17 1.25 5.02 4.40
C PRO A 17 0.72 3.99 3.39
N GLU A 18 1.30 3.91 2.20
CA GLU A 18 1.01 2.92 1.18
C GLU A 18 1.59 1.53 1.49
N TYR A 19 2.43 1.42 2.53
CA TYR A 19 3.04 0.16 2.95
C TYR A 19 2.68 -0.21 4.37
N VAL A 20 2.52 -1.50 4.59
CA VAL A 20 2.50 -2.09 5.93
C VAL A 20 3.70 -3.01 6.11
N LYS A 21 4.18 -3.12 7.35
CA LYS A 21 5.15 -4.15 7.72
C LYS A 21 4.44 -5.23 8.51
N ILE A 22 4.58 -6.48 8.04
CA ILE A 22 4.08 -7.67 8.74
C ILE A 22 5.28 -8.46 9.26
N GLY A 23 5.23 -8.89 10.50
CA GLY A 23 6.30 -9.67 11.11
C GLY A 23 5.88 -10.29 12.43
N TYR A 24 6.82 -10.99 13.08
CA TYR A 24 6.65 -11.65 14.36
C TYR A 24 7.53 -11.03 15.44
N ALA A 25 7.03 -11.00 16.66
CA ALA A 25 7.82 -10.66 17.86
C ALA A 25 7.36 -11.48 19.07
N ASP A 26 8.34 -11.89 19.90
CA ASP A 26 8.07 -12.43 21.25
C ASP A 26 7.65 -11.31 22.21
N ASP A 27 8.02 -10.06 21.91
CA ASP A 27 7.74 -8.86 22.67
C ASP A 27 7.63 -7.70 21.67
N ILE A 28 6.39 -7.23 21.44
CA ILE A 28 6.11 -6.20 20.43
C ILE A 28 6.64 -4.82 20.86
N ASP A 29 6.61 -4.49 22.15
CA ASP A 29 7.07 -3.20 22.64
C ASP A 29 8.58 -3.06 22.47
N ARG A 30 9.32 -4.12 22.82
CA ARG A 30 10.76 -4.19 22.58
C ARG A 30 11.07 -4.10 21.07
N ARG A 31 10.32 -4.82 20.25
CA ARG A 31 10.51 -4.82 18.78
C ARG A 31 10.25 -3.44 18.18
N LEU A 32 9.18 -2.79 18.61
CA LEU A 32 8.84 -1.44 18.19
C LEU A 32 9.94 -0.44 18.59
N ALA A 33 10.42 -0.51 19.84
CA ALA A 33 11.52 0.33 20.30
C ALA A 33 12.82 0.12 19.49
N GLU A 34 13.16 -1.14 19.14
CA GLU A 34 14.30 -1.46 18.26
C GLU A 34 14.16 -0.82 16.88
N LEU A 35 12.98 -0.90 16.26
CA LEU A 35 12.72 -0.35 14.95
C LEU A 35 12.75 1.19 14.96
N ASN A 36 12.24 1.80 16.02
CA ASN A 36 12.15 3.26 16.16
C ASN A 36 13.43 3.91 16.73
N ARG A 37 14.43 3.11 17.08
CA ARG A 37 15.72 3.64 17.58
C ARG A 37 16.56 4.28 16.49
N THR A 38 16.30 3.94 15.22
CA THR A 38 17.05 4.47 14.08
C THR A 38 16.38 5.73 13.54
N GLU A 39 17.18 6.74 13.19
CA GLU A 39 16.73 7.98 12.56
C GLU A 39 16.50 7.83 11.04
N CYS A 40 16.27 6.60 10.56
CA CYS A 40 16.13 6.31 9.14
C CYS A 40 14.78 6.73 8.54
N THR A 41 13.79 7.00 9.39
CA THR A 41 12.45 7.42 8.96
C THR A 41 12.03 8.69 9.70
N PRO A 42 11.39 9.68 9.03
CA PRO A 42 10.91 10.91 9.67
C PRO A 42 9.91 10.68 10.80
N PHE A 43 9.10 9.62 10.69
CA PHE A 43 8.10 9.24 11.68
C PHE A 43 8.34 7.83 12.20
N ALA A 44 7.89 7.58 13.42
CA ALA A 44 8.03 6.29 14.08
C ALA A 44 7.06 5.25 13.49
N PHE A 45 7.46 3.99 13.52
CA PHE A 45 6.54 2.87 13.33
C PHE A 45 5.52 2.80 14.46
N ARG A 46 4.30 2.40 14.13
CA ARG A 46 3.17 2.25 15.04
C ARG A 46 2.57 0.87 14.88
N VAL A 47 2.12 0.29 15.98
CA VAL A 47 1.38 -0.98 15.95
C VAL A 47 -0.05 -0.68 15.55
N TYR A 48 -0.47 -1.24 14.40
CA TYR A 48 -1.85 -1.18 13.93
C TYR A 48 -2.69 -2.33 14.50
N ALA A 49 -2.15 -3.53 14.46
CA ALA A 49 -2.79 -4.71 15.03
C ALA A 49 -1.77 -5.75 15.47
N THR A 50 -2.17 -6.60 16.41
CA THR A 50 -1.44 -7.77 16.87
C THR A 50 -2.35 -8.99 16.85
N TYR A 51 -1.80 -10.13 16.48
CA TYR A 51 -2.47 -11.42 16.55
C TYR A 51 -1.60 -12.40 17.33
N ALA A 52 -2.07 -12.83 18.51
CA ALA A 52 -1.32 -13.75 19.36
C ALA A 52 -1.26 -15.14 18.74
N VAL A 53 -0.06 -15.70 18.66
CA VAL A 53 0.19 -16.99 18.01
C VAL A 53 1.10 -17.87 18.88
N GLN A 54 0.92 -19.19 18.76
CA GLN A 54 1.66 -20.16 19.55
C GLN A 54 3.04 -20.48 18.97
N THR A 55 3.25 -20.27 17.67
CA THR A 55 4.47 -20.65 16.99
C THR A 55 5.05 -19.53 16.13
N ARG A 56 6.38 -19.37 16.16
CA ARG A 56 7.10 -18.36 15.37
C ARG A 56 7.03 -18.59 13.85
N LEU A 57 6.75 -19.81 13.41
CA LEU A 57 6.67 -20.13 11.97
C LEU A 57 5.45 -19.52 11.27
N THR A 58 4.52 -18.98 12.02
CA THR A 58 3.25 -18.44 11.48
C THR A 58 3.48 -17.20 10.61
N ASP A 59 4.45 -16.34 10.96
CA ASP A 59 4.78 -15.16 10.15
C ASP A 59 5.33 -15.55 8.77
N LEU A 60 6.20 -16.56 8.69
CA LEU A 60 6.72 -17.09 7.42
C LEU A 60 5.60 -17.62 6.54
N LYS A 61 4.60 -18.28 7.12
CA LYS A 61 3.45 -18.80 6.38
C LYS A 61 2.55 -17.68 5.85
N ILE A 62 2.38 -16.60 6.59
CA ILE A 62 1.67 -15.42 6.11
C ILE A 62 2.42 -14.79 4.94
N HIS A 63 3.73 -14.65 5.05
CA HIS A 63 4.57 -14.13 3.98
C HIS A 63 4.46 -14.98 2.71
N GLU A 64 4.56 -16.32 2.85
CA GLU A 64 4.36 -17.26 1.73
C GLU A 64 2.97 -17.13 1.11
N MET A 65 1.92 -17.00 1.91
CA MET A 65 0.55 -16.84 1.44
C MET A 65 0.37 -15.55 0.64
N ILE A 66 0.86 -14.42 1.14
CA ILE A 66 0.78 -13.14 0.44
C ILE A 66 1.56 -13.20 -0.88
N ASP A 67 2.77 -13.77 -0.85
CA ASP A 67 3.62 -13.92 -2.04
C ASP A 67 2.97 -14.82 -3.11
N HIS A 68 2.18 -15.83 -2.71
CA HIS A 68 1.42 -16.67 -3.65
C HIS A 68 0.19 -15.97 -4.22
N ILE A 69 -0.50 -15.15 -3.43
CA ILE A 69 -1.67 -14.40 -3.89
C ILE A 69 -1.24 -13.29 -4.86
N ASN A 70 -0.25 -12.51 -4.47
CA ASN A 70 0.27 -11.43 -5.31
C ASN A 70 1.73 -11.07 -4.91
N PRO A 71 2.73 -11.63 -5.61
CA PRO A 71 4.14 -11.35 -5.32
C PRO A 71 4.53 -9.88 -5.57
N ALA A 72 3.75 -9.13 -6.35
CA ALA A 72 3.99 -7.71 -6.60
C ALA A 72 3.68 -6.80 -5.39
N LEU A 73 2.94 -7.30 -4.38
CA LEU A 73 2.69 -6.55 -3.16
C LEU A 73 3.96 -6.43 -2.30
N ARG A 74 4.87 -7.38 -2.39
CA ARG A 74 6.06 -7.41 -1.54
C ARG A 74 7.14 -6.46 -2.05
N SER A 75 7.64 -5.62 -1.16
CA SER A 75 8.77 -4.74 -1.48
C SER A 75 10.05 -5.57 -1.69
N ILE A 76 10.61 -5.45 -2.89
CA ILE A 76 11.86 -6.13 -3.29
C ILE A 76 12.86 -5.06 -3.68
N ASP A 77 14.04 -5.15 -3.11
CA ASP A 77 15.15 -4.24 -3.34
C ASP A 77 16.36 -4.99 -3.93
N ASN A 78 17.12 -4.35 -4.81
CA ASN A 78 18.35 -4.88 -5.36
C ASN A 78 19.53 -4.07 -4.83
N VAL A 79 20.24 -4.61 -3.85
CA VAL A 79 21.44 -3.98 -3.28
C VAL A 79 22.68 -4.74 -3.73
N ASN A 80 23.58 -4.07 -4.44
CA ASN A 80 24.84 -4.64 -4.93
C ASN A 80 24.63 -5.94 -5.76
N GLY A 81 23.60 -5.98 -6.60
CA GLY A 81 23.28 -7.13 -7.45
C GLY A 81 22.63 -8.31 -6.70
N LYS A 82 22.34 -8.16 -5.41
CA LYS A 82 21.64 -9.17 -4.61
C LYS A 82 20.19 -8.73 -4.37
N LYS A 83 19.24 -9.62 -4.72
CA LYS A 83 17.82 -9.43 -4.43
C LYS A 83 17.61 -9.50 -2.92
N ARG A 84 17.08 -8.41 -2.33
CA ARG A 84 16.71 -8.33 -0.92
C ARG A 84 15.19 -8.25 -0.81
N VAL A 85 14.61 -9.28 -0.24
CA VAL A 85 13.17 -9.35 0.02
C VAL A 85 12.89 -8.67 1.37
N ARG A 86 11.97 -7.71 1.39
CA ARG A 86 11.58 -6.98 2.60
C ARG A 86 10.29 -7.55 3.18
N GLU A 87 10.04 -7.28 4.45
CA GLU A 87 8.77 -7.61 5.14
C GLU A 87 7.75 -6.44 5.03
N PHE A 88 7.84 -5.69 3.95
CA PHE A 88 6.94 -4.57 3.62
C PHE A 88 6.07 -4.96 2.45
N TYR A 89 4.79 -4.61 2.56
CA TYR A 89 3.77 -4.93 1.57
C TYR A 89 3.02 -3.67 1.14
N ALA A 90 2.87 -3.48 -0.16
CA ALA A 90 2.11 -2.39 -0.77
C ALA A 90 0.60 -2.68 -0.65
N MET A 91 0.06 -2.50 0.53
CA MET A 91 -1.36 -2.66 0.85
C MET A 91 -1.77 -1.74 1.98
N SER A 92 -3.07 -1.50 2.14
CA SER A 92 -3.56 -0.75 3.28
C SER A 92 -3.46 -1.56 4.58
N ALA A 93 -3.37 -0.86 5.71
CA ALA A 93 -3.39 -1.52 7.03
C ALA A 93 -4.70 -2.27 7.28
N GLU A 94 -5.81 -1.77 6.71
CA GLU A 94 -7.11 -2.42 6.81
C GLU A 94 -7.16 -3.72 6.00
N ASP A 95 -6.62 -3.75 4.77
CA ASP A 95 -6.56 -4.98 3.97
C ASP A 95 -5.72 -6.05 4.67
N ALA A 96 -4.59 -5.65 5.28
CA ALA A 96 -3.77 -6.56 6.09
C ALA A 96 -4.51 -7.07 7.32
N TYR A 97 -5.29 -6.20 7.98
CA TYR A 97 -6.11 -6.56 9.14
C TYR A 97 -7.22 -7.55 8.76
N LEU A 98 -7.93 -7.31 7.66
CA LEU A 98 -8.99 -8.21 7.17
C LEU A 98 -8.44 -9.61 6.86
N MET A 99 -7.21 -9.74 6.40
CA MET A 99 -6.57 -11.05 6.24
C MET A 99 -6.37 -11.76 7.59
N PHE A 100 -5.94 -11.04 8.63
CA PHE A 100 -5.77 -11.61 9.97
C PHE A 100 -7.12 -11.95 10.60
N GLU A 101 -8.13 -11.12 10.38
CA GLU A 101 -9.50 -11.35 10.84
C GLU A 101 -10.09 -12.62 10.23
N ALA A 102 -9.98 -12.79 8.91
CA ALA A 102 -10.41 -14.00 8.24
C ALA A 102 -9.70 -15.27 8.77
N MET A 103 -8.39 -15.18 9.04
CA MET A 103 -7.66 -16.30 9.66
C MET A 103 -8.13 -16.56 11.07
N ALA A 104 -8.35 -15.53 11.88
CA ALA A 104 -8.81 -15.65 13.26
C ALA A 104 -10.24 -16.24 13.32
N GLU A 105 -11.11 -15.87 12.39
CA GLU A 105 -12.47 -16.45 12.25
C GLU A 105 -12.42 -17.94 11.88
N ILE A 106 -11.61 -18.32 10.87
CA ILE A 106 -11.45 -19.71 10.45
C ILE A 106 -10.96 -20.59 11.60
N HIS A 107 -10.07 -20.05 12.45
CA HIS A 107 -9.49 -20.79 13.58
C HIS A 107 -10.28 -20.66 14.89
N GLY A 108 -11.33 -19.82 14.93
CA GLY A 108 -12.09 -19.53 16.14
C GLY A 108 -11.29 -18.82 17.24
N THR A 109 -10.34 -17.95 16.82
CA THR A 109 -9.37 -17.26 17.68
C THR A 109 -9.45 -15.73 17.54
N THR A 110 -10.64 -15.21 17.28
CA THR A 110 -10.89 -13.77 17.10
C THR A 110 -10.54 -12.94 18.36
N ASP A 111 -10.62 -13.54 19.52
CA ASP A 111 -10.23 -12.96 20.82
C ASP A 111 -8.72 -12.72 20.94
N LEU A 112 -7.91 -13.37 20.12
CA LEU A 112 -6.45 -13.20 20.05
C LEU A 112 -6.01 -12.12 19.07
N LEU A 113 -6.92 -11.57 18.26
CA LEU A 113 -6.66 -10.49 17.33
C LEU A 113 -7.07 -9.15 17.96
N VAL A 114 -6.12 -8.25 18.10
CA VAL A 114 -6.33 -6.94 18.72
C VAL A 114 -5.95 -5.84 17.75
N LYS A 115 -6.92 -4.97 17.40
CA LYS A 115 -6.71 -3.74 16.65
C LYS A 115 -6.40 -2.60 17.63
N ILE A 116 -5.31 -1.89 17.40
CA ILE A 116 -4.83 -0.82 18.29
C ILE A 116 -5.25 0.52 17.70
N LYS A 117 -5.93 1.33 18.49
CA LYS A 117 -6.28 2.70 18.09
C LYS A 117 -5.07 3.62 18.27
N PRO A 118 -4.83 4.54 17.36
CA PRO A 118 -3.78 5.54 17.54
C PRO A 118 -4.06 6.40 18.76
N ASP A 119 -3.03 6.84 19.45
CA ASP A 119 -3.12 7.85 20.49
C ASP A 119 -3.15 9.28 19.86
N LYS A 120 -3.48 10.30 20.67
CA LYS A 120 -3.59 11.68 20.16
C LYS A 120 -2.31 12.19 19.51
N LYS A 121 -1.15 11.83 20.03
CA LYS A 121 0.14 12.23 19.46
C LYS A 121 0.34 11.58 18.09
N GLN A 122 -0.05 10.33 17.93
CA GLN A 122 0.02 9.60 16.68
C GLN A 122 -0.95 10.18 15.63
N GLU A 123 -2.13 10.65 16.05
CA GLU A 123 -3.08 11.35 15.17
C GLU A 123 -2.50 12.68 14.68
N GLU A 124 -1.92 13.50 15.57
CA GLU A 124 -1.25 14.77 15.23
C GLU A 124 -0.06 14.56 14.28
N GLU A 125 0.76 13.53 14.50
CA GLU A 125 1.87 13.18 13.61
C GLU A 125 1.39 12.73 12.23
N GLU A 126 0.24 12.04 12.15
CA GLU A 126 -0.36 11.62 10.89
C GLU A 126 -0.92 12.81 10.10
N GLU A 127 -1.58 13.75 10.79
CA GLU A 127 -2.00 15.02 10.19
C GLU A 127 -0.80 15.79 9.63
N THR A 128 0.28 15.93 10.41
CA THR A 128 1.52 16.59 9.98
C THR A 128 2.14 15.91 8.76
N ALA A 129 2.17 14.57 8.74
CA ALA A 129 2.70 13.81 7.61
C ALA A 129 1.84 14.00 6.34
N ASN A 130 0.53 14.08 6.50
CA ASN A 130 -0.40 14.34 5.41
C ASN A 130 -0.24 15.76 4.87
N GLU A 131 -0.12 16.78 5.73
CA GLU A 131 0.16 18.16 5.32
C GLU A 131 1.45 18.28 4.51
N VAL A 132 2.54 17.67 4.99
CA VAL A 132 3.83 17.66 4.26
C VAL A 132 3.67 17.01 2.88
N LYS A 133 2.89 15.92 2.78
CA LYS A 133 2.61 15.26 1.50
C LYS A 133 1.76 16.12 0.57
N GLU A 134 0.77 16.84 1.11
CA GLU A 134 -0.04 17.75 0.31
C GLU A 134 0.80 18.91 -0.23
N ILE A 135 1.64 19.53 0.60
CA ILE A 135 2.58 20.57 0.16
C ILE A 135 3.54 20.05 -0.92
N ALA A 136 4.00 18.81 -0.77
CA ALA A 136 4.84 18.17 -1.80
C ALA A 136 4.06 17.89 -3.09
N ARG A 137 2.77 17.48 -2.98
CA ARG A 137 1.88 17.28 -4.14
C ARG A 137 1.52 18.58 -4.85
N GLU A 138 1.29 19.66 -4.12
CA GLU A 138 1.03 20.99 -4.72
C GLU A 138 2.20 21.50 -5.55
N LYS A 139 3.42 21.08 -5.23
CA LYS A 139 4.63 21.40 -6.01
C LYS A 139 4.80 20.55 -7.27
N LEU A 140 4.07 19.44 -7.39
CA LEU A 140 4.11 18.61 -8.59
C LEU A 140 3.17 19.18 -9.64
N THR A 141 3.66 19.32 -10.87
CA THR A 141 2.81 19.66 -12.02
C THR A 141 1.66 18.66 -12.11
N PRO A 142 0.39 19.11 -12.27
CA PRO A 142 -0.73 18.19 -12.46
C PRO A 142 -0.46 17.20 -13.61
N PHE A 143 -0.86 15.94 -13.44
CA PHE A 143 -0.66 14.93 -14.47
C PHE A 143 -1.33 15.35 -15.79
N SER A 144 -0.61 15.16 -16.89
CA SER A 144 -1.11 15.33 -18.25
C SER A 144 -0.51 14.22 -19.13
N PHE A 145 -1.27 13.69 -20.04
CA PHE A 145 -0.78 12.72 -21.04
C PHE A 145 0.31 13.31 -21.93
N ASP A 146 0.26 14.62 -22.19
CA ASP A 146 1.32 15.31 -22.94
C ASP A 146 2.67 15.26 -22.24
N LEU A 147 2.68 15.39 -20.89
CA LEU A 147 3.91 15.31 -20.08
C LEU A 147 4.59 13.94 -20.19
N VAL A 148 3.81 12.88 -20.30
CA VAL A 148 4.30 11.52 -20.45
C VAL A 148 4.32 11.03 -21.89
N GLN A 149 4.17 11.96 -22.85
CA GLN A 149 4.25 11.72 -24.31
C GLN A 149 3.26 10.66 -24.84
N ILE A 150 2.07 10.61 -24.25
CA ILE A 150 0.98 9.73 -24.69
C ILE A 150 -0.02 10.57 -25.48
N ALA A 151 -0.18 10.24 -26.77
CA ALA A 151 -1.03 11.01 -27.66
C ALA A 151 -2.52 10.65 -27.52
N ALA A 152 -3.40 11.60 -27.87
CA ALA A 152 -4.83 11.31 -28.00
C ALA A 152 -5.05 10.19 -29.05
N GLY A 153 -5.95 9.27 -28.75
CA GLY A 153 -6.21 8.07 -29.54
C GLY A 153 -5.46 6.82 -29.09
N GLU A 154 -4.43 6.96 -28.25
CA GLU A 154 -3.74 5.82 -27.64
C GLU A 154 -4.56 5.21 -26.50
N GLU A 155 -4.23 3.99 -26.11
CA GLU A 155 -4.95 3.26 -25.07
C GLU A 155 -4.10 3.13 -23.80
N VAL A 156 -4.75 3.31 -22.64
CA VAL A 156 -4.21 3.08 -21.31
C VAL A 156 -5.04 2.01 -20.61
N GLU A 157 -4.39 1.20 -19.81
CA GLU A 157 -5.00 0.08 -19.11
C GLU A 157 -5.23 0.44 -17.64
N PHE A 158 -6.48 0.37 -17.19
CA PHE A 158 -6.81 0.49 -15.78
C PHE A 158 -6.52 -0.84 -15.06
N TRP A 159 -5.85 -0.75 -13.92
CA TRP A 159 -5.41 -1.90 -13.15
C TRP A 159 -5.70 -1.72 -11.66
N TYR A 160 -6.63 -2.53 -11.13
CA TYR A 160 -6.93 -2.59 -9.69
C TYR A 160 -7.18 -4.02 -9.24
N THR A 161 -6.25 -4.59 -8.47
CA THR A 161 -6.17 -6.02 -8.14
C THR A 161 -7.26 -6.47 -7.17
N ALA A 162 -7.69 -5.62 -6.22
CA ALA A 162 -8.58 -6.01 -5.13
C ALA A 162 -10.01 -6.36 -5.57
N GLN A 163 -10.48 -5.91 -6.74
CA GLN A 163 -11.85 -6.12 -7.21
C GLN A 163 -11.94 -6.83 -8.57
N ARG A 164 -10.90 -7.48 -9.03
CA ARG A 164 -10.82 -8.08 -10.39
C ARG A 164 -11.09 -7.09 -11.54
N ASN A 165 -11.00 -5.79 -11.27
CA ASN A 165 -11.17 -4.71 -12.24
C ASN A 165 -9.82 -4.33 -12.84
N SER A 166 -9.09 -5.31 -13.39
CA SER A 166 -7.81 -5.10 -14.03
C SER A 166 -7.90 -5.46 -15.50
N GLY A 167 -7.10 -4.80 -16.33
CA GLY A 167 -7.11 -5.01 -17.78
C GLY A 167 -8.23 -4.25 -18.51
N ILE A 168 -8.80 -3.20 -17.90
CA ILE A 168 -9.81 -2.37 -18.55
C ILE A 168 -9.09 -1.35 -19.44
N MET A 169 -9.32 -1.46 -20.75
CA MET A 169 -8.74 -0.54 -21.72
C MET A 169 -9.58 0.73 -21.85
N CYS A 170 -8.92 1.86 -21.75
CA CYS A 170 -9.51 3.19 -21.89
C CYS A 170 -8.75 3.97 -22.97
N LYS A 171 -9.46 4.69 -23.84
CA LYS A 171 -8.85 5.48 -24.90
C LYS A 171 -8.55 6.89 -24.41
N VAL A 172 -7.35 7.39 -24.64
CA VAL A 172 -6.97 8.78 -24.36
C VAL A 172 -7.70 9.72 -25.32
N VAL A 173 -8.46 10.67 -24.80
CA VAL A 173 -9.23 11.66 -25.59
C VAL A 173 -8.44 12.95 -25.79
N ASP A 174 -7.87 13.44 -24.70
CA ASP A 174 -7.05 14.66 -24.67
C ASP A 174 -5.96 14.57 -23.60
N SER A 175 -5.30 15.68 -23.32
CA SER A 175 -4.21 15.74 -22.34
C SER A 175 -4.57 15.30 -20.91
N LYS A 176 -5.86 15.19 -20.55
CA LYS A 176 -6.34 14.92 -19.19
C LYS A 176 -7.44 13.88 -19.07
N HIS A 177 -8.05 13.49 -20.19
CA HIS A 177 -9.25 12.67 -20.21
C HIS A 177 -9.08 11.38 -20.98
N ILE A 178 -9.82 10.38 -20.53
CA ILE A 178 -9.97 9.06 -21.15
C ILE A 178 -11.44 8.81 -21.45
N GLU A 179 -11.71 8.00 -22.48
CA GLU A 179 -13.03 7.50 -22.83
C GLU A 179 -13.15 6.02 -22.46
N TYR A 180 -14.25 5.67 -21.84
CA TYR A 180 -14.64 4.30 -21.56
C TYR A 180 -16.15 4.13 -21.78
N GLU A 181 -16.55 3.15 -22.61
CA GLU A 181 -17.96 2.86 -22.97
C GLU A 181 -18.73 4.10 -23.52
N GLY A 182 -18.04 5.01 -24.19
CA GLY A 182 -18.64 6.21 -24.78
C GLY A 182 -18.76 7.40 -23.82
N GLU A 183 -18.31 7.25 -22.57
CA GLU A 183 -18.29 8.30 -21.54
C GLU A 183 -16.86 8.81 -21.32
N VAL A 184 -16.72 10.11 -21.06
CA VAL A 184 -15.42 10.77 -20.86
C VAL A 184 -15.16 11.03 -19.37
N TYR A 185 -13.98 10.61 -18.91
CA TYR A 185 -13.56 10.70 -17.50
C TYR A 185 -12.18 11.32 -17.36
N SER A 186 -11.93 11.99 -16.23
CA SER A 186 -10.54 12.16 -15.79
C SER A 186 -10.01 10.84 -15.20
N LEU A 187 -8.68 10.62 -15.22
CA LEU A 187 -8.08 9.43 -14.61
C LEU A 187 -8.53 9.23 -13.14
N SER A 188 -8.62 10.33 -12.38
CA SER A 188 -8.99 10.27 -10.96
C SER A 188 -10.48 9.96 -10.77
N SER A 189 -11.37 10.53 -11.59
CA SER A 189 -12.80 10.24 -11.49
C SER A 189 -13.11 8.81 -11.88
N PHE A 190 -12.49 8.30 -12.94
CA PHE A 190 -12.64 6.91 -13.36
C PHE A 190 -12.11 5.95 -12.28
N ALA A 191 -10.89 6.19 -11.79
CA ALA A 191 -10.30 5.35 -10.75
C ALA A 191 -11.15 5.35 -9.46
N THR A 192 -11.66 6.51 -9.02
CA THR A 192 -12.52 6.63 -7.85
C THR A 192 -13.80 5.80 -8.01
N MET A 193 -14.43 5.84 -9.17
CA MET A 193 -15.62 5.06 -9.51
C MET A 193 -15.32 3.55 -9.48
N MET A 194 -14.25 3.12 -10.15
CA MET A 194 -13.91 1.71 -10.29
C MET A 194 -13.42 1.07 -8.98
N VAL A 195 -12.70 1.83 -8.14
CA VAL A 195 -12.24 1.41 -6.80
C VAL A 195 -13.37 1.47 -5.77
N LYS A 196 -14.50 2.15 -6.09
CA LYS A 196 -15.61 2.43 -5.17
C LYS A 196 -15.15 3.15 -3.90
N SER A 197 -14.19 4.05 -4.03
CA SER A 197 -13.67 4.83 -2.91
C SER A 197 -14.65 5.94 -2.53
N LYS A 198 -14.81 6.17 -1.22
CA LYS A 198 -15.60 7.31 -0.68
C LYS A 198 -14.89 8.65 -0.85
N HIS A 199 -13.58 8.62 -1.09
CA HIS A 199 -12.73 9.78 -1.28
C HIS A 199 -12.08 9.71 -2.67
N GLY A 200 -11.72 10.88 -3.22
CA GLY A 200 -11.00 10.92 -4.49
C GLY A 200 -9.65 10.19 -4.40
N VAL A 201 -9.30 9.45 -5.46
CA VAL A 201 -8.02 8.75 -5.55
C VAL A 201 -7.13 9.37 -6.63
N ALA A 202 -5.82 9.24 -6.48
CA ALA A 202 -4.86 9.72 -7.47
C ALA A 202 -4.88 8.79 -8.71
N GLY A 203 -5.59 9.21 -9.77
CA GLY A 203 -5.84 8.41 -10.96
C GLY A 203 -4.61 7.76 -11.59
N PRO A 204 -3.52 8.49 -11.88
CA PRO A 204 -2.34 7.93 -12.55
C PRO A 204 -1.73 6.68 -11.90
N ARG A 205 -1.97 6.44 -10.63
CA ARG A 205 -1.51 5.24 -9.90
C ARG A 205 -2.20 3.95 -10.32
N TYR A 206 -3.35 4.06 -10.97
CA TYR A 206 -4.20 2.93 -11.35
C TYR A 206 -4.15 2.64 -12.84
N PHE A 207 -3.30 3.34 -13.59
CA PHE A 207 -3.22 3.16 -15.03
C PHE A 207 -1.82 2.76 -15.47
N LYS A 208 -1.79 1.90 -16.47
CA LYS A 208 -0.59 1.49 -17.20
C LYS A 208 -0.68 1.91 -18.68
N TYR A 209 0.47 2.21 -19.22
CA TYR A 209 0.64 2.40 -20.66
C TYR A 209 1.75 1.46 -21.13
N LYS A 210 1.41 0.58 -22.08
CA LYS A 210 2.34 -0.46 -22.59
C LYS A 210 3.00 -1.30 -21.48
N GLY A 211 2.25 -1.57 -20.40
CA GLY A 211 2.68 -2.38 -19.26
C GLY A 211 3.41 -1.64 -18.14
N GLU A 212 3.77 -0.36 -18.33
CA GLU A 212 4.42 0.48 -17.33
C GLU A 212 3.41 1.41 -16.65
N TRP A 213 3.56 1.65 -15.34
CA TRP A 213 2.67 2.55 -14.61
C TRP A 213 2.86 4.00 -15.03
N LEU A 214 1.78 4.78 -15.17
CA LEU A 214 1.85 6.19 -15.57
C LEU A 214 2.71 7.03 -14.62
N ASN A 215 2.72 6.72 -13.33
CA ASN A 215 3.58 7.39 -12.38
C ASN A 215 5.07 7.05 -12.60
N ASP A 216 5.39 5.79 -12.90
CA ASP A 216 6.79 5.39 -13.14
C ASP A 216 7.32 6.06 -14.42
N ILE A 217 6.49 6.12 -15.48
CA ILE A 217 6.82 6.85 -16.72
C ILE A 217 7.11 8.33 -16.41
N ARG A 218 6.26 8.95 -15.58
CA ARG A 218 6.40 10.32 -15.15
C ARG A 218 7.72 10.56 -14.39
N ASP A 219 8.02 9.68 -13.44
CA ASP A 219 9.24 9.74 -12.63
C ASP A 219 10.50 9.56 -13.49
N HIS A 220 10.46 8.64 -14.48
CA HIS A 220 11.55 8.44 -15.43
C HIS A 220 11.79 9.66 -16.33
N LEU A 221 10.74 10.40 -16.67
CA LEU A 221 10.85 11.63 -17.49
C LEU A 221 11.20 12.87 -16.65
N GLY A 222 11.14 12.79 -15.32
CA GLY A 222 11.45 13.89 -14.40
C GLY A 222 10.44 15.04 -14.42
N VAL A 223 9.14 14.78 -14.65
CA VAL A 223 8.04 15.76 -14.87
C VAL A 223 6.89 15.59 -13.89
#